data_96acef2ed60c03b9f952914fe7cddc83
#
_entry.id   96acef2ed60c03b9f952914fe7cddc83
#
_cell.length_a   1.000
_cell.length_b   1.000
_cell.length_c   1.000
_cell.angle_alpha   90.00
_cell.angle_beta   90.00
_cell.angle_gamma   90.00
#
_symmetry.space_group_name_H-M   'P 1'
#
loop_
_entity.id
_entity.type
_entity.pdbx_description
1 polymer ?
#
loop_
_entity_poly.entity_id
_entity_poly.type
_entity_poly.pdbx_seq_one_letter_code
_entity_poly.pdbx_strand_id
1 'polypeptide(L)'
;MYFLREDGVEQITQFAIENWWMTDFQSFEGQQPSRFYIQTVESTELAILDRDAFTAVCDRLPPVDRYFRLVVQRAFAAAQQNLFFIYSSTGEERYRRFSTSFPEFVQRIPQYMVASYLGFTPEFVSKIKGRRK
;
A
#
# COMPACT_ATOMS: atom_id res chain seq x y z
N MET A 1 3.07 -3.59 2.94
CA MET A 1 4.49 -3.15 2.73
C MET A 1 4.81 -2.08 3.75
N TYR A 2 5.99 -2.14 4.34
CA TYR A 2 6.44 -1.20 5.38
C TYR A 2 7.97 -1.02 5.31
N PHE A 3 8.47 0.01 5.96
CA PHE A 3 9.90 0.18 6.25
C PHE A 3 10.12 0.42 7.74
N LEU A 4 11.34 0.21 8.21
CA LEU A 4 11.72 0.51 9.59
C LEU A 4 12.22 1.95 9.68
N ARG A 5 11.63 2.72 10.57
CA ARG A 5 12.10 4.06 10.92
C ARG A 5 13.38 3.96 11.74
N GLU A 6 14.07 5.07 11.98
CA GLU A 6 15.30 5.13 12.78
C GLU A 6 15.09 4.65 14.23
N ASP A 7 13.88 4.83 14.77
CA ASP A 7 13.48 4.34 16.09
C ASP A 7 13.05 2.86 16.12
N GLY A 8 13.18 2.14 14.99
CA GLY A 8 12.80 0.74 14.83
C GLY A 8 11.30 0.49 14.67
N VAL A 9 10.48 1.53 14.60
CA VAL A 9 9.03 1.40 14.42
C VAL A 9 8.70 1.14 12.94
N GLU A 10 7.80 0.19 12.71
CA GLU A 10 7.29 -0.11 11.37
C GLU A 10 6.37 1.00 10.86
N GLN A 11 6.77 1.60 9.74
CA GLN A 11 5.91 2.55 9.02
C GLN A 11 5.28 1.87 7.83
N ILE A 12 3.99 1.64 7.89
CA ILE A 12 3.22 1.05 6.78
C ILE A 12 3.09 2.09 5.66
N THR A 13 3.37 1.66 4.44
CA THR A 13 3.29 2.50 3.23
C THR A 13 2.24 2.04 2.25
N GLN A 14 1.91 0.75 2.26
CA GLN A 14 0.96 0.19 1.31
C GLN A 14 0.29 -1.06 1.88
N PHE A 15 -0.99 -1.22 1.58
CA PHE A 15 -1.72 -2.48 1.71
C PHE A 15 -2.04 -3.04 0.33
N ALA A 16 -2.24 -4.35 0.26
CA ALA A 16 -2.78 -5.02 -0.91
C ALA A 16 -3.75 -6.11 -0.48
N ILE A 17 -4.71 -6.38 -1.32
CA ILE A 17 -5.66 -7.49 -1.23
C ILE A 17 -5.50 -8.39 -2.45
N GLU A 18 -6.35 -9.38 -2.57
CA GLU A 18 -6.37 -10.34 -3.67
C GLU A 18 -6.36 -9.61 -5.03
N ASN A 19 -5.58 -10.13 -5.96
CA ASN A 19 -5.40 -9.60 -7.32
C ASN A 19 -4.70 -8.23 -7.40
N TRP A 20 -4.07 -7.79 -6.33
CA TRP A 20 -3.24 -6.60 -6.36
C TRP A 20 -1.77 -6.96 -6.47
N TRP A 21 -1.04 -6.13 -7.20
CA TRP A 21 0.42 -6.20 -7.31
C TRP A 21 1.07 -5.27 -6.29
N MET A 22 2.17 -5.75 -5.72
CA MET A 22 2.95 -4.98 -4.74
C MET A 22 4.43 -5.18 -5.03
N THR A 23 5.17 -4.10 -5.17
CA THR A 23 6.61 -4.11 -5.33
C THR A 23 7.23 -2.78 -4.90
N ASP A 24 8.52 -2.79 -4.60
CA ASP A 24 9.37 -1.60 -4.59
C ASP A 24 9.94 -1.43 -6.00
N PHE A 25 9.36 -0.53 -6.80
CA PHE A 25 9.77 -0.32 -8.18
C PHE A 25 11.23 0.11 -8.31
N GLN A 26 11.76 0.89 -7.37
CA GLN A 26 13.16 1.31 -7.41
C GLN A 26 14.11 0.10 -7.28
N SER A 27 13.82 -0.77 -6.31
CA SER A 27 14.57 -2.00 -6.09
C SER A 27 14.38 -2.97 -7.26
N PHE A 28 13.16 -3.15 -7.73
CA PHE A 28 12.81 -4.07 -8.82
C PHE A 28 13.53 -3.70 -10.13
N GLU A 29 13.49 -2.42 -10.52
CA GLU A 29 14.16 -1.95 -11.73
C GLU A 29 15.68 -1.85 -11.58
N GLY A 30 16.13 -1.35 -10.45
CA GLY A 30 17.55 -1.14 -10.17
C GLY A 30 18.29 -2.42 -9.77
N GLN A 31 17.58 -3.53 -9.52
CA GLN A 31 18.14 -4.81 -9.03
C GLN A 31 19.04 -4.60 -7.80
N GLN A 32 18.58 -3.74 -6.89
CA GLN A 32 19.26 -3.41 -5.64
C GLN A 32 18.38 -3.83 -4.43
N PRO A 33 18.98 -4.09 -3.26
CA PRO A 33 18.23 -4.40 -2.06
C PRO A 33 17.17 -3.34 -1.75
N SER A 34 15.97 -3.78 -1.43
CA SER A 34 14.87 -2.90 -1.03
C SER A 34 15.03 -2.44 0.43
N ARG A 35 14.57 -1.22 0.71
CA ARG A 35 14.37 -0.71 2.07
C ARG A 35 13.01 -1.11 2.64
N PHE A 36 12.13 -1.66 1.80
CA PHE A 36 10.81 -2.08 2.21
C PHE A 36 10.75 -3.57 2.47
N TYR A 37 9.86 -3.94 3.38
CA TYR A 37 9.49 -5.30 3.70
C TYR A 37 8.06 -5.56 3.26
N ILE A 38 7.80 -6.76 2.74
CA ILE A 38 6.45 -7.24 2.42
C ILE A 38 6.13 -8.35 3.41
N GLN A 39 5.00 -8.23 4.09
CA GLN A 39 4.53 -9.19 5.07
C GLN A 39 3.05 -9.45 4.85
N THR A 40 2.65 -10.70 4.91
CA THR A 40 1.24 -11.10 4.92
C THR A 40 0.67 -10.92 6.33
N VAL A 41 -0.56 -10.45 6.43
CA VAL A 41 -1.28 -10.23 7.70
C VAL A 41 -2.14 -11.43 8.06
N GLU A 42 -2.45 -12.25 7.07
CA GLU A 42 -3.24 -13.48 7.17
C GLU A 42 -2.65 -14.56 6.28
N SER A 43 -3.15 -15.80 6.38
CA SER A 43 -2.72 -16.89 5.49
C SER A 43 -2.99 -16.51 4.04
N THR A 44 -1.94 -16.50 3.21
CA THR A 44 -1.99 -15.92 1.86
C THR A 44 -1.19 -16.78 0.89
N GLU A 45 -1.73 -17.00 -0.30
CA GLU A 45 -1.02 -17.55 -1.45
C GLU A 45 -0.52 -16.40 -2.33
N LEU A 46 0.77 -16.41 -2.69
CA LEU A 46 1.41 -15.36 -3.46
C LEU A 46 1.92 -15.89 -4.80
N ALA A 47 1.64 -15.16 -5.88
CA ALA A 47 2.36 -15.30 -7.14
C ALA A 47 3.53 -14.31 -7.16
N ILE A 48 4.74 -14.82 -7.33
CA ILE A 48 5.97 -14.00 -7.39
C ILE A 48 6.47 -13.99 -8.82
N LEU A 49 6.75 -12.79 -9.31
CA LEU A 49 7.28 -12.56 -10.65
C LEU A 49 8.57 -11.75 -10.50
N ASP A 50 9.70 -12.38 -10.80
CA ASP A 50 10.99 -11.69 -10.84
C ASP A 50 11.13 -10.82 -12.10
N ARG A 51 12.16 -9.96 -12.12
CA ARG A 51 12.36 -8.99 -13.19
C ARG A 51 12.57 -9.63 -14.55
N ASP A 52 13.34 -10.71 -14.61
CA ASP A 52 13.67 -11.35 -15.88
C ASP A 52 12.45 -12.04 -16.47
N ALA A 53 11.69 -12.74 -15.63
CA ALA A 53 10.42 -13.36 -16.02
C ALA A 53 9.39 -12.31 -16.43
N PHE A 54 9.30 -11.19 -15.69
CA PHE A 54 8.44 -10.06 -16.03
C PHE A 54 8.77 -9.50 -17.41
N THR A 55 10.03 -9.21 -17.67
CA THR A 55 10.49 -8.69 -18.96
C THR A 55 10.18 -9.67 -20.10
N ALA A 56 10.52 -10.94 -19.90
CA ALA A 56 10.28 -11.97 -20.91
C ALA A 56 8.80 -12.15 -21.25
N VAL A 57 7.91 -12.05 -20.26
CA VAL A 57 6.46 -12.15 -20.47
C VAL A 57 5.93 -10.91 -21.20
N CYS A 58 6.35 -9.72 -20.82
CA CYS A 58 5.95 -8.47 -21.47
C CYS A 58 6.37 -8.42 -22.93
N ASP A 59 7.61 -8.85 -23.23
CA ASP A 59 8.14 -8.90 -24.59
C ASP A 59 7.39 -9.88 -25.49
N ARG A 60 6.96 -11.01 -24.93
CA ARG A 60 6.23 -12.05 -25.67
C ARG A 60 4.74 -11.76 -25.81
N LEU A 61 4.15 -11.07 -24.86
CA LEU A 61 2.71 -10.88 -24.75
C LEU A 61 2.38 -9.40 -24.59
N PRO A 62 2.28 -8.61 -25.67
CA PRO A 62 1.95 -7.19 -25.61
C PRO A 62 0.70 -6.83 -24.77
N PRO A 63 -0.36 -7.68 -24.68
CA PRO A 63 -1.47 -7.41 -23.76
C PRO A 63 -1.08 -7.39 -22.28
N VAL A 64 -0.05 -8.17 -21.89
CA VAL A 64 0.46 -8.22 -20.51
C VAL A 64 1.21 -6.93 -20.17
N ASP A 65 2.07 -6.47 -21.08
CA ASP A 65 2.74 -5.17 -20.97
C ASP A 65 1.72 -4.04 -20.81
N ARG A 66 0.70 -4.01 -21.66
CA ARG A 66 -0.39 -3.04 -21.58
C ARG A 66 -1.12 -3.12 -20.22
N TYR A 67 -1.38 -4.31 -19.73
CA TYR A 67 -2.02 -4.51 -18.42
C TYR A 67 -1.18 -3.90 -17.30
N PHE A 68 0.10 -4.25 -17.21
CA PHE A 68 0.97 -3.72 -16.15
C PHE A 68 1.17 -2.21 -16.26
N ARG A 69 1.29 -1.67 -17.44
CA ARG A 69 1.34 -0.22 -17.67
C ARG A 69 0.09 0.47 -17.10
N LEU A 70 -1.09 -0.08 -17.33
CA LEU A 70 -2.34 0.47 -16.76
C LEU A 70 -2.39 0.32 -15.22
N VAL A 71 -1.90 -0.78 -14.68
CA VAL A 71 -1.78 -0.97 -13.21
C VAL A 71 -0.88 0.10 -12.61
N VAL A 72 0.30 0.34 -13.19
CA VAL A 72 1.25 1.36 -12.72
C VAL A 72 0.66 2.76 -12.83
N GLN A 73 -0.01 3.09 -13.93
CA GLN A 73 -0.66 4.39 -14.11
C GLN A 73 -1.73 4.64 -13.05
N ARG A 74 -2.55 3.63 -12.72
CA ARG A 74 -3.56 3.72 -11.65
C ARG A 74 -2.90 3.87 -10.28
N ALA A 75 -1.85 3.10 -10.01
CA ALA A 75 -1.11 3.20 -8.74
C ALA A 75 -0.47 4.58 -8.58
N PHE A 76 0.10 5.13 -9.64
CA PHE A 76 0.66 6.48 -9.63
C PHE A 76 -0.41 7.55 -9.38
N ALA A 77 -1.55 7.46 -10.06
CA ALA A 77 -2.68 8.38 -9.84
C ALA A 77 -3.20 8.30 -8.39
N ALA A 78 -3.29 7.08 -7.82
CA ALA A 78 -3.66 6.89 -6.43
C ALA A 78 -2.64 7.51 -5.46
N ALA A 79 -1.34 7.37 -5.74
CA ALA A 79 -0.26 7.99 -4.95
C ALA A 79 -0.33 9.52 -5.00
N GLN A 80 -0.58 10.12 -6.17
CA GLN A 80 -0.76 11.57 -6.31
C GLN A 80 -1.98 12.05 -5.49
N GLN A 81 -3.10 11.33 -5.57
CA GLN A 81 -4.30 11.65 -4.78
C GLN A 81 -4.02 11.54 -3.27
N ASN A 82 -3.29 10.52 -2.86
CA ASN A 82 -2.91 10.34 -1.45
C ASN A 82 -2.08 11.51 -0.94
N LEU A 83 -1.08 11.93 -1.73
CA LEU A 83 -0.25 13.09 -1.42
C LEU A 83 -1.08 14.38 -1.30
N PHE A 84 -2.00 14.61 -2.24
CA PHE A 84 -2.94 15.73 -2.18
C PHE A 84 -3.72 15.75 -0.86
N PHE A 85 -4.27 14.60 -0.43
CA PHE A 85 -5.05 14.53 0.81
C PHE A 85 -4.20 14.64 2.08
N ILE A 86 -2.94 14.24 2.03
CA ILE A 86 -2.01 14.47 3.15
C ILE A 86 -1.88 15.97 3.44
N TYR A 87 -1.83 16.80 2.41
CA TYR A 87 -1.66 18.25 2.56
C TYR A 87 -2.97 19.04 2.68
N SER A 88 -4.09 18.54 2.14
CA SER A 88 -5.34 19.29 2.04
C SER A 88 -6.42 18.88 3.04
N SER A 89 -6.23 17.77 3.77
CA SER A 89 -7.27 17.20 4.63
C SER A 89 -6.83 17.05 6.07
N THR A 90 -7.77 17.20 6.99
CA THR A 90 -7.56 16.89 8.40
C THR A 90 -7.35 15.38 8.62
N GLY A 91 -6.79 15.00 9.77
CA GLY A 91 -6.61 13.60 10.13
C GLY A 91 -7.92 12.81 10.17
N GLU A 92 -8.99 13.43 10.66
CA GLU A 92 -10.33 12.81 10.71
C GLU A 92 -10.90 12.58 9.31
N GLU A 93 -10.76 13.53 8.40
CA GLU A 93 -11.17 13.40 7.00
C GLU A 93 -10.38 12.30 6.28
N ARG A 94 -9.06 12.22 6.50
CA ARG A 94 -8.22 11.16 5.93
C ARG A 94 -8.64 9.78 6.41
N TYR A 95 -8.89 9.63 7.73
CA TYR A 95 -9.38 8.37 8.28
C TYR A 95 -10.76 8.00 7.72
N ARG A 96 -11.70 8.95 7.67
CA ARG A 96 -13.05 8.72 7.13
C ARG A 96 -12.99 8.29 5.68
N ARG A 97 -12.22 8.98 4.85
CA ARG A 97 -12.01 8.62 3.46
C ARG A 97 -11.44 7.22 3.30
N PHE A 98 -10.36 6.90 4.01
CA PHE A 98 -9.77 5.57 3.98
C PHE A 98 -10.79 4.48 4.33
N SER A 99 -11.52 4.67 5.42
CA SER A 99 -12.54 3.73 5.89
C SER A 99 -13.70 3.54 4.92
N THR A 100 -14.06 4.59 4.16
CA THR A 100 -15.13 4.53 3.16
C THR A 100 -14.66 3.93 1.84
N SER A 101 -13.44 4.27 1.42
CA SER A 101 -12.88 3.77 0.15
C SER A 101 -12.39 2.33 0.24
N PHE A 102 -11.95 1.92 1.43
CA PHE A 102 -11.35 0.61 1.66
C PHE A 102 -11.90 -0.06 2.94
N PRO A 103 -13.21 -0.36 2.99
CA PRO A 103 -13.84 -0.95 4.18
C PRO A 103 -13.23 -2.31 4.54
N GLU A 104 -12.77 -3.07 3.55
CA GLU A 104 -12.12 -4.38 3.72
C GLU A 104 -10.84 -4.28 4.56
N PHE A 105 -10.00 -3.27 4.33
CA PHE A 105 -8.81 -3.07 5.14
C PHE A 105 -9.15 -2.78 6.60
N VAL A 106 -10.16 -1.96 6.85
CA VAL A 106 -10.58 -1.63 8.23
C VAL A 106 -11.13 -2.84 8.98
N GLN A 107 -11.66 -3.83 8.27
CA GLN A 107 -12.20 -5.07 8.85
C GLN A 107 -11.14 -6.15 9.02
N ARG A 108 -10.18 -6.26 8.08
CA ARG A 108 -9.21 -7.37 8.00
C ARG A 108 -7.87 -7.08 8.69
N ILE A 109 -7.51 -5.81 8.87
CA ILE A 109 -6.20 -5.45 9.43
C ILE A 109 -6.32 -4.81 10.81
N PRO A 110 -5.32 -5.02 11.70
CA PRO A 110 -5.28 -4.38 13.01
C PRO A 110 -5.29 -2.86 12.92
N GLN A 111 -5.98 -2.22 13.86
CA GLN A 111 -6.14 -0.76 13.88
C GLN A 111 -4.80 -0.01 13.91
N TYR A 112 -3.78 -0.54 14.59
CA TYR A 112 -2.47 0.09 14.63
C TYR A 112 -1.80 0.16 13.25
N MET A 113 -2.04 -0.81 12.38
CA MET A 113 -1.56 -0.79 11.01
C MET A 113 -2.25 0.32 10.19
N VAL A 114 -3.56 0.50 10.36
CA VAL A 114 -4.29 1.61 9.74
C VAL A 114 -3.75 2.95 10.23
N ALA A 115 -3.50 3.07 11.53
CA ALA A 115 -2.91 4.27 12.12
C ALA A 115 -1.53 4.55 11.52
N SER A 116 -0.64 3.54 11.48
CA SER A 116 0.68 3.64 10.86
C SER A 116 0.61 4.10 9.42
N TYR A 117 -0.26 3.48 8.60
CA TYR A 117 -0.46 3.84 7.19
C TYR A 117 -0.90 5.30 7.00
N LEU A 118 -1.79 5.78 7.86
CA LEU A 118 -2.31 7.15 7.80
C LEU A 118 -1.37 8.18 8.45
N GLY A 119 -0.28 7.74 9.09
CA GLY A 119 0.64 8.61 9.81
C GLY A 119 0.08 9.13 11.14
N PHE A 120 -0.76 8.32 11.81
CA PHE A 120 -1.38 8.63 13.11
C PHE A 120 -0.90 7.68 14.20
N THR A 121 -1.15 8.05 15.45
CA THR A 121 -1.05 7.11 16.57
C THR A 121 -2.32 6.26 16.68
N PRO A 122 -2.23 5.04 17.25
CA PRO A 122 -3.42 4.21 17.49
C PRO A 122 -4.48 4.90 18.36
N GLU A 123 -4.06 5.72 19.34
CA GLU A 123 -4.93 6.48 20.23
C GLU A 123 -5.74 7.53 19.46
N PHE A 124 -5.11 8.20 18.49
CA PHE A 124 -5.80 9.17 17.63
C PHE A 124 -6.92 8.49 16.83
N VAL A 125 -6.63 7.32 16.22
CA VAL A 125 -7.63 6.56 15.48
C VAL A 125 -8.76 6.07 16.41
N SER A 126 -8.44 5.61 17.62
CA SER A 126 -9.42 5.21 18.62
C SER A 126 -10.34 6.36 19.00
N LYS A 127 -9.80 7.58 19.19
CA LYS A 127 -10.57 8.78 19.50
C LYS A 127 -11.53 9.17 18.38
N ILE A 128 -11.10 9.07 17.12
CA ILE A 128 -11.98 9.34 15.97
C ILE A 128 -13.14 8.34 15.92
N LYS A 129 -12.86 7.06 16.16
CA LYS A 129 -13.91 6.02 16.20
C LYS A 129 -14.91 6.24 17.32
N GLY A 130 -14.44 6.64 18.50
CA GLY A 130 -15.29 6.90 19.67
C GLY A 130 -16.25 8.09 19.51
N ARG A 131 -15.89 9.08 18.70
CA ARG A 131 -16.77 10.24 18.39
C ARG A 131 -17.94 9.91 17.46
N ARG A 132 -17.95 8.71 16.88
CA ARG A 132 -19.01 8.22 15.98
C ARG A 132 -20.15 7.48 16.67
N LYS A 133 -20.09 7.31 17.99
CA LYS A 133 -21.19 6.82 18.83
C LYS A 133 -21.91 8.01 19.47
#